data_17b218d60f2c6e61f3605ffdbdf3619b
#
_entry.id   17b218d60f2c6e61f3605ffdbdf3619b
#
_cell.length_a   1.000
_cell.length_b   1.000
_cell.length_c   1.000
_cell.angle_alpha   90.00
_cell.angle_beta   90.00
_cell.angle_gamma   90.00
#
_symmetry.space_group_name_H-M   'P 1'
#
loop_
_entity.id
_entity.type
_entity.pdbx_description
1 polymer ?
#
loop_
_entity_poly.entity_id
_entity_poly.type
_entity_poly.pdbx_seq_one_letter_code
_entity_poly.pdbx_strand_id
1 'polypeptide(L)'
;MSAIRHLAVPAALLALSALPAQAASLATLYGMGGTTSGQHPQGTVLPGAGGVLFSTASSGGAGGFGTAFALVPSGAAGHYNVSVLHAFKGGQDGAAPDQGLTAGANGALFGVTPQGGGTGCGGAGCGTVFAVAPSAGGKGYGERVLYRFTGGTDGGAPEAALVMDGTGVLYGTTSTGGTGYGTVFALTPTNATGGFKFSTLYSFQGGTDGATPQFGALTVGAGGVLYGATYFGGTSCAGSGNGCGTVFSLTPPAAAGGAWTESVLYRFTGGADGGFAPGGLTVLADGSLAGVTDKGRTVSRTLIDGSVFKLTPVAGGGWQFATLYTFGTGGDGATPNAGLAADAAGALYGTTIQGGSSGGACLPLYGCGTAFKLTPPVAPATAWTETVLYRFAGGADGAAPEAGLTPDGAGSYYGTASSLMLLGNNGSVFKLTP
;
A
#
# COMPACT_ATOMS: atom_id res chain seq x y z
N MET A 1 69.43 -41.42 -8.10
CA MET A 1 68.02 -41.72 -8.45
C MET A 1 67.17 -41.48 -7.22
N SER A 2 66.58 -40.32 -7.10
CA SER A 2 65.77 -39.90 -5.96
C SER A 2 64.29 -39.91 -6.38
N ALA A 3 63.47 -40.73 -5.72
CA ALA A 3 62.05 -40.90 -6.02
C ALA A 3 61.23 -39.82 -5.26
N ILE A 4 60.60 -38.95 -6.04
CA ILE A 4 59.66 -37.96 -5.49
C ILE A 4 58.31 -38.65 -5.27
N ARG A 5 57.90 -38.75 -4.03
CA ARG A 5 56.56 -39.23 -3.65
C ARG A 5 55.58 -38.04 -3.73
N HIS A 6 54.61 -38.11 -4.62
CA HIS A 6 53.47 -37.19 -4.62
C HIS A 6 52.50 -37.57 -3.52
N LEU A 7 52.31 -36.67 -2.53
CA LEU A 7 51.20 -36.74 -1.60
C LEU A 7 49.93 -36.19 -2.28
N ALA A 8 48.94 -37.04 -2.44
CA ALA A 8 47.60 -36.64 -2.85
C ALA A 8 46.86 -36.12 -1.58
N VAL A 9 46.45 -34.85 -1.63
CA VAL A 9 45.57 -34.25 -0.63
C VAL A 9 44.12 -34.58 -1.03
N PRO A 10 43.32 -35.23 -0.16
CA PRO A 10 41.92 -35.47 -0.49
C PRO A 10 41.14 -34.14 -0.40
N ALA A 11 40.45 -33.74 -1.46
CA ALA A 11 39.49 -32.66 -1.44
C ALA A 11 38.24 -33.11 -0.66
N ALA A 12 38.07 -32.57 0.53
CA ALA A 12 36.86 -32.76 1.31
C ALA A 12 35.75 -31.92 0.62
N LEU A 13 34.79 -32.57 -0.03
CA LEU A 13 33.53 -31.96 -0.43
C LEU A 13 32.74 -31.63 0.83
N LEU A 14 32.69 -30.35 1.22
CA LEU A 14 31.67 -29.87 2.15
C LEU A 14 30.31 -29.96 1.43
N ALA A 15 29.54 -30.98 1.78
CA ALA A 15 28.11 -30.99 1.46
C ALA A 15 27.44 -29.90 2.29
N LEU A 16 27.11 -28.78 1.66
CA LEU A 16 26.17 -27.82 2.24
C LEU A 16 24.82 -28.54 2.30
N SER A 17 24.46 -29.01 3.49
CA SER A 17 23.11 -29.46 3.77
C SER A 17 22.20 -28.23 3.68
N ALA A 18 21.40 -28.16 2.60
CA ALA A 18 20.31 -27.19 2.53
C ALA A 18 19.41 -27.44 3.75
N LEU A 19 19.33 -26.46 4.64
CA LEU A 19 18.32 -26.48 5.69
C LEU A 19 16.96 -26.58 5.00
N PRO A 20 16.02 -27.40 5.53
CA PRO A 20 14.68 -27.46 4.99
C PRO A 20 14.10 -26.05 4.99
N ALA A 21 13.54 -25.60 3.85
CA ALA A 21 12.82 -24.34 3.78
C ALA A 21 11.72 -24.40 4.84
N GLN A 22 11.75 -23.48 5.78
CA GLN A 22 10.72 -23.37 6.80
C GLN A 22 9.41 -23.02 6.08
N ALA A 23 8.32 -23.71 6.39
CA ALA A 23 7.02 -23.37 5.83
C ALA A 23 6.63 -21.97 6.30
N ALA A 24 6.11 -21.17 5.38
CA ALA A 24 5.63 -19.83 5.70
C ALA A 24 4.58 -19.89 6.84
N SER A 25 4.67 -18.97 7.76
CA SER A 25 3.79 -18.92 8.93
C SER A 25 3.25 -17.50 9.15
N LEU A 26 2.02 -17.42 9.65
CA LEU A 26 1.39 -16.16 10.05
C LEU A 26 1.11 -16.20 11.55
N ALA A 27 1.54 -15.15 12.24
CA ALA A 27 1.20 -14.90 13.64
C ALA A 27 0.28 -13.69 13.73
N THR A 28 -0.93 -13.85 14.27
CA THR A 28 -1.79 -12.73 14.64
C THR A 28 -1.19 -12.04 15.86
N LEU A 29 -0.74 -10.80 15.69
CA LEU A 29 -0.15 -9.98 16.76
C LEU A 29 -1.23 -9.34 17.62
N TYR A 30 -2.33 -8.93 17.00
CA TYR A 30 -3.47 -8.32 17.69
C TYR A 30 -4.75 -8.51 16.87
N GLY A 31 -5.81 -9.03 17.51
CA GLY A 31 -7.16 -9.03 16.97
C GLY A 31 -7.89 -7.76 17.39
N MET A 32 -8.40 -6.99 16.42
CA MET A 32 -9.16 -5.78 16.71
C MET A 32 -10.47 -6.16 17.40
N GLY A 33 -10.62 -5.82 18.67
CA GLY A 33 -11.67 -6.40 19.53
C GLY A 33 -12.67 -5.42 20.09
N GLY A 34 -12.76 -4.18 19.60
CA GLY A 34 -13.66 -3.31 20.31
C GLY A 34 -13.93 -1.95 19.70
N THR A 35 -15.05 -1.39 20.14
CA THR A 35 -15.46 -0.04 19.80
C THR A 35 -14.47 1.02 20.28
N THR A 36 -13.57 0.69 21.21
CA THR A 36 -12.60 1.65 21.78
C THR A 36 -11.26 1.66 21.05
N SER A 37 -10.76 0.51 20.59
CA SER A 37 -9.44 0.40 19.95
C SER A 37 -9.44 0.65 18.43
N GLY A 38 -10.60 0.67 17.81
CA GLY A 38 -10.80 0.72 16.37
C GLY A 38 -11.20 -0.65 15.80
N GLN A 39 -11.73 -0.62 14.59
CA GLN A 39 -12.19 -1.76 13.81
C GLN A 39 -11.80 -1.56 12.35
N HIS A 40 -11.71 -2.64 11.58
CA HIS A 40 -11.32 -2.62 10.17
C HIS A 40 -9.98 -1.90 9.93
N PRO A 41 -8.86 -2.50 10.39
CA PRO A 41 -7.53 -1.96 10.11
C PRO A 41 -7.21 -2.17 8.62
N GLN A 42 -7.18 -1.09 7.86
CA GLN A 42 -6.92 -1.08 6.42
C GLN A 42 -5.59 -0.40 6.09
N GLY A 43 -5.04 0.37 7.03
CA GLY A 43 -3.76 1.03 6.86
C GLY A 43 -2.58 0.05 6.89
N THR A 44 -1.54 0.35 6.11
CA THR A 44 -0.25 -0.36 6.21
C THR A 44 0.33 -0.23 7.62
N VAL A 45 1.01 -1.26 8.09
CA VAL A 45 1.70 -1.25 9.37
C VAL A 45 3.03 -0.50 9.23
N LEU A 46 3.25 0.51 10.05
CA LEU A 46 4.50 1.25 10.13
C LEU A 46 5.32 0.77 11.34
N PRO A 47 6.46 0.09 11.15
CA PRO A 47 7.35 -0.27 12.23
C PRO A 47 8.03 0.95 12.86
N GLY A 48 8.04 1.00 14.19
CA GLY A 48 8.71 2.03 14.98
C GLY A 48 9.81 1.46 15.87
N ALA A 49 10.45 2.32 16.64
CA ALA A 49 11.49 1.92 17.56
C ALA A 49 10.95 1.00 18.68
N GLY A 50 11.80 0.09 19.17
CA GLY A 50 11.43 -0.81 20.28
C GLY A 50 10.38 -1.86 19.92
N GLY A 51 10.14 -2.12 18.63
CA GLY A 51 9.15 -3.08 18.16
C GLY A 51 7.71 -2.57 18.20
N VAL A 52 7.50 -1.28 18.46
CA VAL A 52 6.18 -0.66 18.36
C VAL A 52 5.73 -0.65 16.91
N LEU A 53 4.45 -0.90 16.66
CA LEU A 53 3.85 -0.89 15.32
C LEU A 53 2.73 0.15 15.30
N PHE A 54 2.68 0.98 14.27
CA PHE A 54 1.66 2.01 14.10
C PHE A 54 0.77 1.67 12.91
N SER A 55 -0.52 1.96 13.01
CA SER A 55 -1.48 1.85 11.91
C SER A 55 -2.75 2.64 12.20
N THR A 56 -3.73 2.51 11.32
CA THR A 56 -5.06 3.12 11.42
C THR A 56 -6.16 2.07 11.33
N ALA A 57 -7.31 2.40 11.85
CA ALA A 57 -8.53 1.62 11.71
C ALA A 57 -9.66 2.55 11.26
N SER A 58 -10.37 2.17 10.20
CA SER A 58 -11.33 3.06 9.51
C SER A 58 -12.62 3.29 10.30
N SER A 59 -12.92 2.46 11.30
CA SER A 59 -14.10 2.60 12.15
C SER A 59 -13.80 2.28 13.62
N GLY A 60 -14.80 2.39 14.48
CA GLY A 60 -14.61 2.24 15.93
C GLY A 60 -13.91 3.44 16.56
N GLY A 61 -13.30 3.27 17.72
CA GLY A 61 -12.86 4.38 18.55
C GLY A 61 -14.01 5.02 19.33
N ALA A 62 -13.72 5.96 20.23
CA ALA A 62 -14.72 6.60 21.09
C ALA A 62 -15.83 7.36 20.32
N GLY A 63 -15.52 7.83 19.12
CA GLY A 63 -16.47 8.53 18.24
C GLY A 63 -17.12 7.65 17.17
N GLY A 64 -16.61 6.44 16.96
CA GLY A 64 -17.05 5.55 15.86
C GLY A 64 -16.44 5.87 14.49
N PHE A 65 -15.61 6.93 14.39
CA PHE A 65 -15.05 7.44 13.13
C PHE A 65 -13.63 6.99 12.86
N GLY A 66 -13.19 5.92 13.54
CA GLY A 66 -11.86 5.35 13.35
C GLY A 66 -10.80 5.84 14.33
N THR A 67 -9.64 5.23 14.25
CA THR A 67 -8.50 5.53 15.15
C THR A 67 -7.17 5.53 14.42
N ALA A 68 -6.21 6.31 14.93
CA ALA A 68 -4.79 6.06 14.78
C ALA A 68 -4.31 5.34 16.04
N PHE A 69 -3.60 4.24 15.92
CA PHE A 69 -3.21 3.42 17.07
C PHE A 69 -1.76 2.93 16.98
N ALA A 70 -1.22 2.54 18.12
CA ALA A 70 0.03 1.82 18.24
C ALA A 70 -0.21 0.44 18.87
N LEU A 71 0.51 -0.55 18.41
CA LEU A 71 0.69 -1.81 19.10
C LEU A 71 2.04 -1.77 19.81
N VAL A 72 2.01 -1.90 21.12
CA VAL A 72 3.19 -1.85 22.00
C VAL A 72 3.49 -3.25 22.51
N PRO A 73 4.73 -3.78 22.37
CA PRO A 73 5.08 -5.09 22.90
C PRO A 73 4.75 -5.20 24.38
N SER A 74 4.09 -6.29 24.79
CA SER A 74 3.62 -6.48 26.17
C SER A 74 4.62 -7.16 27.10
N GLY A 75 5.86 -7.40 26.63
CA GLY A 75 6.91 -8.14 27.35
C GLY A 75 6.85 -9.65 27.16
N ALA A 76 5.72 -10.24 26.78
CA ALA A 76 5.64 -11.63 26.32
C ALA A 76 5.88 -11.71 24.82
N ALA A 77 6.69 -12.67 24.37
CA ALA A 77 7.05 -12.81 22.97
C ALA A 77 5.80 -12.93 22.06
N GLY A 78 5.71 -12.07 21.06
CA GLY A 78 4.62 -12.07 20.09
C GLY A 78 3.30 -11.46 20.56
N HIS A 79 3.23 -10.92 21.77
CA HIS A 79 2.03 -10.27 22.31
C HIS A 79 2.15 -8.75 22.31
N TYR A 80 1.07 -8.09 21.97
CA TYR A 80 0.99 -6.63 21.88
C TYR A 80 -0.23 -6.10 22.66
N ASN A 81 -0.06 -4.91 23.23
CA ASN A 81 -1.16 -4.10 23.76
C ASN A 81 -1.44 -2.98 22.79
N VAL A 82 -2.72 -2.69 22.55
CA VAL A 82 -3.11 -1.54 21.74
C VAL A 82 -3.08 -0.27 22.59
N SER A 83 -2.55 0.81 22.00
CA SER A 83 -2.62 2.17 22.53
C SER A 83 -3.24 3.06 21.46
N VAL A 84 -4.40 3.64 21.72
CA VAL A 84 -5.04 4.60 20.83
C VAL A 84 -4.30 5.92 20.93
N LEU A 85 -3.70 6.35 19.81
CA LEU A 85 -3.00 7.62 19.69
C LEU A 85 -3.99 8.77 19.50
N HIS A 86 -5.02 8.53 18.66
CA HIS A 86 -6.13 9.44 18.43
C HIS A 86 -7.38 8.65 18.03
N ALA A 87 -8.53 9.04 18.58
CA ALA A 87 -9.85 8.55 18.17
C ALA A 87 -10.60 9.68 17.45
N PHE A 88 -10.84 9.50 16.17
CA PHE A 88 -11.49 10.49 15.33
C PHE A 88 -12.97 10.72 15.75
N LYS A 89 -13.43 11.97 15.62
CA LYS A 89 -14.76 12.41 16.06
C LYS A 89 -15.67 12.79 14.90
N GLY A 90 -15.17 12.66 13.66
CA GLY A 90 -15.87 13.20 12.51
C GLY A 90 -15.86 14.74 12.47
N GLY A 91 -16.74 15.35 11.67
CA GLY A 91 -16.84 16.80 11.57
C GLY A 91 -15.50 17.45 11.18
N GLN A 92 -15.00 18.38 12.01
CA GLN A 92 -13.75 19.10 11.72
C GLN A 92 -12.47 18.25 11.94
N ASP A 93 -12.57 17.15 12.65
CA ASP A 93 -11.47 16.31 13.08
C ASP A 93 -11.02 15.32 11.99
N GLY A 94 -11.91 14.93 11.10
CA GLY A 94 -11.71 13.88 10.11
C GLY A 94 -12.43 12.59 10.48
N ALA A 95 -12.56 11.68 9.52
CA ALA A 95 -13.23 10.39 9.69
C ALA A 95 -12.72 9.32 8.74
N ALA A 96 -12.84 8.07 9.17
CA ALA A 96 -12.51 6.88 8.41
C ALA A 96 -11.04 6.82 7.91
N PRO A 97 -10.01 6.94 8.78
CA PRO A 97 -8.63 6.80 8.36
C PRO A 97 -8.39 5.34 7.91
N ASP A 98 -8.38 5.12 6.62
CA ASP A 98 -8.23 3.81 5.98
C ASP A 98 -6.82 3.56 5.43
N GLN A 99 -5.95 4.56 5.45
CA GLN A 99 -4.59 4.49 4.93
C GLN A 99 -3.54 4.46 6.06
N GLY A 100 -2.36 3.91 5.73
CA GLY A 100 -1.24 3.83 6.66
C GLY A 100 -0.69 5.19 7.09
N LEU A 101 0.08 5.18 8.16
CA LEU A 101 0.76 6.35 8.69
C LEU A 101 2.17 6.50 8.08
N THR A 102 2.60 7.74 7.89
CA THR A 102 3.93 8.09 7.41
C THR A 102 4.76 8.69 8.56
N ALA A 103 5.94 8.13 8.81
CA ALA A 103 6.82 8.62 9.87
C ALA A 103 7.43 9.97 9.52
N GLY A 104 7.42 10.88 10.48
CA GLY A 104 8.10 12.16 10.43
C GLY A 104 9.19 12.30 11.50
N ALA A 105 9.72 13.49 11.62
CA ALA A 105 10.70 13.81 12.65
C ALA A 105 10.07 13.78 14.05
N ASN A 106 10.91 13.50 15.07
CA ASN A 106 10.54 13.56 16.49
C ASN A 106 9.34 12.68 16.87
N GLY A 107 9.15 11.55 16.18
CA GLY A 107 8.05 10.62 16.44
C GLY A 107 6.68 11.11 15.95
N ALA A 108 6.62 12.16 15.16
CA ALA A 108 5.39 12.55 14.48
C ALA A 108 4.98 11.51 13.44
N LEU A 109 3.69 11.28 13.32
CA LEU A 109 3.07 10.38 12.36
C LEU A 109 2.04 11.17 11.56
N PHE A 110 2.09 11.07 10.25
CA PHE A 110 1.20 11.77 9.34
C PHE A 110 0.23 10.79 8.67
N GLY A 111 -1.01 11.22 8.48
CA GLY A 111 -2.02 10.41 7.81
C GLY A 111 -3.09 11.27 7.16
N VAL A 112 -4.03 10.59 6.52
CA VAL A 112 -5.18 11.19 5.87
C VAL A 112 -6.49 10.59 6.38
N THR A 113 -7.56 11.35 6.27
CA THR A 113 -8.92 10.85 6.39
C THR A 113 -9.69 11.21 5.13
N PRO A 114 -10.37 10.27 4.45
CA PRO A 114 -11.15 10.57 3.25
C PRO A 114 -12.42 11.38 3.54
N GLN A 115 -12.86 11.40 4.79
CA GLN A 115 -14.08 12.09 5.22
C GLN A 115 -13.80 13.06 6.37
N GLY A 116 -14.75 13.89 6.70
CA GLY A 116 -14.62 14.94 7.71
C GLY A 116 -13.88 16.16 7.17
N GLY A 117 -13.34 16.99 8.05
CA GLY A 117 -12.70 18.27 7.70
C GLY A 117 -13.68 19.42 7.44
N GLY A 118 -15.01 19.20 7.60
CA GLY A 118 -16.02 20.20 7.34
C GLY A 118 -17.33 19.60 6.86
N THR A 119 -18.15 20.39 6.17
CA THR A 119 -19.47 19.99 5.64
C THR A 119 -19.51 19.90 4.12
N GLY A 120 -18.37 20.02 3.43
CA GLY A 120 -18.26 19.85 1.98
C GLY A 120 -18.58 18.42 1.53
N CYS A 121 -18.47 18.16 0.22
CA CYS A 121 -18.58 16.83 -0.38
C CYS A 121 -19.85 16.09 0.03
N GLY A 122 -21.01 16.72 -0.14
CA GLY A 122 -22.32 16.12 0.16
C GLY A 122 -22.63 16.01 1.65
N GLY A 123 -21.94 16.74 2.53
CA GLY A 123 -22.16 16.74 3.96
C GLY A 123 -21.23 15.81 4.76
N ALA A 124 -20.53 14.89 4.10
CA ALA A 124 -19.58 13.98 4.76
C ALA A 124 -18.24 14.64 5.10
N GLY A 125 -17.97 15.84 4.55
CA GLY A 125 -16.65 16.46 4.53
C GLY A 125 -15.77 15.91 3.42
N CYS A 126 -14.74 16.68 3.03
CA CYS A 126 -13.89 16.34 1.90
C CYS A 126 -12.55 15.71 2.33
N GLY A 127 -12.42 15.41 3.63
CA GLY A 127 -11.24 14.78 4.20
C GLY A 127 -10.20 15.75 4.76
N THR A 128 -9.21 15.17 5.43
CA THR A 128 -8.13 15.92 6.08
C THR A 128 -6.76 15.30 5.84
N VAL A 129 -5.71 16.12 6.01
CA VAL A 129 -4.39 15.64 6.37
C VAL A 129 -4.16 15.95 7.84
N PHE A 130 -3.74 14.98 8.60
CA PHE A 130 -3.51 15.12 10.05
C PHE A 130 -2.09 14.71 10.46
N ALA A 131 -1.68 15.14 11.61
CA ALA A 131 -0.51 14.65 12.32
C ALA A 131 -0.89 14.19 13.71
N VAL A 132 -0.36 13.07 14.16
CA VAL A 132 -0.33 12.68 15.58
C VAL A 132 1.12 12.67 16.05
N ALA A 133 1.41 13.36 17.14
CA ALA A 133 2.76 13.51 17.65
C ALA A 133 2.80 13.35 19.16
N PRO A 134 3.94 12.92 19.76
CA PRO A 134 4.10 12.85 21.19
C PRO A 134 3.82 14.22 21.83
N SER A 135 2.96 14.23 22.86
CA SER A 135 2.59 15.46 23.58
C SER A 135 3.78 16.01 24.36
N ALA A 136 3.86 17.33 24.46
CA ALA A 136 4.83 17.99 25.33
C ALA A 136 4.66 17.48 26.77
N GLY A 137 5.73 16.92 27.37
CA GLY A 137 5.68 16.30 28.69
C GLY A 137 5.51 14.77 28.67
N GLY A 138 5.54 14.12 27.51
CA GLY A 138 5.61 12.65 27.36
C GLY A 138 4.35 11.87 27.75
N LYS A 139 3.23 12.54 27.92
CA LYS A 139 1.95 11.88 28.25
C LYS A 139 1.05 11.74 27.01
N GLY A 140 1.24 10.64 26.27
CA GLY A 140 0.40 10.31 25.12
C GLY A 140 0.76 11.07 23.85
N TYR A 141 -0.19 11.10 22.93
CA TYR A 141 -0.09 11.76 21.63
C TYR A 141 -1.15 12.86 21.52
N GLY A 142 -0.83 13.91 20.78
CA GLY A 142 -1.76 14.97 20.39
C GLY A 142 -1.99 14.93 18.88
N GLU A 143 -3.24 15.07 18.47
CA GLU A 143 -3.61 15.21 17.06
C GLU A 143 -3.64 16.68 16.67
N ARG A 144 -3.34 16.94 15.40
CA ARG A 144 -3.50 18.23 14.76
C ARG A 144 -3.87 18.05 13.29
N VAL A 145 -4.99 18.63 12.86
CA VAL A 145 -5.32 18.75 11.44
C VAL A 145 -4.37 19.73 10.78
N LEU A 146 -3.63 19.27 9.77
CA LEU A 146 -2.69 20.06 8.99
C LEU A 146 -3.39 20.77 7.83
N TYR A 147 -4.35 20.08 7.19
CA TYR A 147 -5.13 20.60 6.08
C TYR A 147 -6.54 20.00 6.05
N ARG A 148 -7.51 20.78 5.61
CA ARG A 148 -8.89 20.36 5.36
C ARG A 148 -9.21 20.61 3.90
N PHE A 149 -9.54 19.56 3.17
CA PHE A 149 -9.93 19.67 1.79
C PHE A 149 -11.31 20.30 1.64
N THR A 150 -11.50 21.05 0.54
CA THR A 150 -12.78 21.74 0.26
C THR A 150 -13.61 21.01 -0.81
N GLY A 151 -13.03 20.04 -1.52
CA GLY A 151 -13.65 19.37 -2.66
C GLY A 151 -13.62 20.22 -3.94
N GLY A 152 -12.98 21.39 -3.90
CA GLY A 152 -12.78 22.29 -5.02
C GLY A 152 -11.49 22.01 -5.77
N THR A 153 -10.76 23.08 -6.12
CA THR A 153 -9.49 22.98 -6.86
C THR A 153 -8.36 22.32 -6.05
N ASP A 154 -8.51 22.21 -4.74
CA ASP A 154 -7.60 21.56 -3.82
C ASP A 154 -7.78 20.03 -3.75
N GLY A 155 -8.90 19.52 -4.27
CA GLY A 155 -9.23 18.11 -4.22
C GLY A 155 -10.14 17.73 -3.04
N GLY A 156 -10.45 16.45 -2.95
CA GLY A 156 -11.25 15.85 -1.87
C GLY A 156 -11.10 14.34 -1.83
N ALA A 157 -11.48 13.73 -0.71
CA ALA A 157 -11.34 12.31 -0.43
C ALA A 157 -9.91 11.82 -0.68
N PRO A 158 -8.93 12.18 0.18
CA PRO A 158 -7.59 11.62 0.13
C PRO A 158 -7.65 10.17 0.61
N GLU A 159 -7.54 9.23 -0.33
CA GLU A 159 -7.68 7.77 -0.13
C GLU A 159 -6.36 7.03 -0.36
N ALA A 160 -5.22 7.72 -0.31
CA ALA A 160 -3.90 7.13 -0.43
C ALA A 160 -3.00 7.59 0.72
N ALA A 161 -2.12 6.71 1.20
CA ALA A 161 -1.16 7.07 2.22
C ALA A 161 -0.22 8.19 1.71
N LEU A 162 0.21 9.05 2.63
CA LEU A 162 1.19 10.08 2.32
C LEU A 162 2.57 9.46 2.10
N VAL A 163 3.38 10.11 1.27
CA VAL A 163 4.81 9.86 1.19
C VAL A 163 5.56 11.12 1.55
N MET A 164 6.69 10.98 2.24
CA MET A 164 7.53 12.11 2.64
C MET A 164 8.90 12.01 1.97
N ASP A 165 9.38 13.11 1.40
CA ASP A 165 10.73 13.19 0.87
C ASP A 165 11.79 13.49 1.95
N GLY A 166 13.07 13.46 1.57
CA GLY A 166 14.18 13.73 2.48
C GLY A 166 14.22 15.17 3.03
N THR A 167 13.40 16.08 2.53
CA THR A 167 13.28 17.47 3.00
C THR A 167 12.08 17.67 3.93
N GLY A 168 11.26 16.64 4.13
CA GLY A 168 10.08 16.67 4.98
C GLY A 168 8.81 17.14 4.27
N VAL A 169 8.82 17.29 2.96
CA VAL A 169 7.62 17.59 2.18
C VAL A 169 6.78 16.32 2.10
N LEU A 170 5.50 16.45 2.45
CA LEU A 170 4.50 15.38 2.32
C LEU A 170 3.79 15.50 0.99
N TYR A 171 3.69 14.40 0.27
CA TYR A 171 2.94 14.28 -0.97
C TYR A 171 1.79 13.30 -0.82
N GLY A 172 0.67 13.57 -1.49
CA GLY A 172 -0.49 12.72 -1.51
C GLY A 172 -1.37 12.97 -2.71
N THR A 173 -2.44 12.18 -2.82
CA THR A 173 -3.45 12.29 -3.87
C THR A 173 -4.83 12.49 -3.27
N THR A 174 -5.73 13.03 -4.06
CA THR A 174 -7.17 13.06 -3.76
C THR A 174 -7.92 12.38 -4.89
N SER A 175 -8.92 11.56 -4.57
CA SER A 175 -9.70 10.83 -5.58
C SER A 175 -10.70 11.71 -6.33
N THR A 176 -11.06 12.86 -5.76
CA THR A 176 -12.05 13.81 -6.31
C THR A 176 -11.52 15.24 -6.30
N GLY A 177 -12.28 16.19 -6.86
CA GLY A 177 -11.92 17.60 -6.92
C GLY A 177 -10.88 17.90 -8.00
N GLY A 178 -10.20 19.03 -7.94
CA GLY A 178 -9.41 19.55 -9.04
C GLY A 178 -10.32 19.98 -10.19
N THR A 179 -10.17 19.32 -11.34
CA THR A 179 -11.10 19.43 -12.47
C THR A 179 -12.26 18.41 -12.39
N GLY A 180 -12.36 17.68 -11.28
CA GLY A 180 -13.35 16.62 -11.05
C GLY A 180 -12.76 15.20 -11.07
N TYR A 181 -11.48 15.05 -11.42
CA TYR A 181 -10.83 13.75 -11.61
C TYR A 181 -9.72 13.47 -10.58
N GLY A 182 -9.63 14.29 -9.52
CA GLY A 182 -8.63 14.16 -8.46
C GLY A 182 -7.37 14.98 -8.70
N THR A 183 -6.53 15.04 -7.68
CA THR A 183 -5.30 15.87 -7.67
C THR A 183 -4.10 15.12 -7.11
N VAL A 184 -2.91 15.63 -7.41
CA VAL A 184 -1.69 15.40 -6.63
C VAL A 184 -1.39 16.68 -5.86
N PHE A 185 -1.09 16.57 -4.57
CA PHE A 185 -0.80 17.71 -3.70
C PHE A 185 0.50 17.56 -2.93
N ALA A 186 1.00 18.67 -2.41
CA ALA A 186 2.11 18.71 -1.46
C ALA A 186 1.76 19.55 -0.23
N LEU A 187 2.29 19.13 0.91
CA LEU A 187 2.37 19.91 2.15
C LEU A 187 3.85 20.17 2.46
N THR A 188 4.30 21.40 2.25
CA THR A 188 5.68 21.82 2.47
C THR A 188 5.83 22.38 3.87
N PRO A 189 6.79 21.88 4.70
CA PRO A 189 7.04 22.44 6.01
C PRO A 189 7.36 23.93 5.93
N THR A 190 6.81 24.73 6.86
CA THR A 190 7.17 26.14 7.01
C THR A 190 8.07 26.30 8.23
N ASN A 191 8.86 27.38 8.26
CA ASN A 191 9.73 27.71 9.41
C ASN A 191 8.96 28.10 10.68
N ALA A 192 7.63 28.28 10.57
CA ALA A 192 6.76 28.50 11.72
C ALA A 192 6.51 27.14 12.42
N THR A 193 6.46 27.14 13.74
CA THR A 193 6.29 25.99 14.65
C THR A 193 5.38 24.89 14.11
N GLY A 194 5.95 23.99 13.30
CA GLY A 194 5.29 22.83 12.72
C GLY A 194 4.21 23.13 11.67
N GLY A 195 4.18 24.33 11.08
CA GLY A 195 3.24 24.70 10.03
C GLY A 195 3.57 24.01 8.70
N PHE A 196 2.54 23.86 7.86
CA PHE A 196 2.68 23.37 6.49
C PHE A 196 1.94 24.31 5.54
N LYS A 197 2.52 24.47 4.33
CA LYS A 197 1.88 25.17 3.22
C LYS A 197 1.39 24.13 2.23
N PHE A 198 0.09 24.16 1.93
CA PHE A 198 -0.52 23.33 0.91
C PHE A 198 -0.27 23.88 -0.50
N SER A 199 -0.10 22.98 -1.46
CA SER A 199 -0.13 23.30 -2.89
C SER A 199 -0.65 22.11 -3.69
N THR A 200 -1.54 22.37 -4.65
CA THR A 200 -1.90 21.42 -5.70
C THR A 200 -0.77 21.40 -6.73
N LEU A 201 -0.20 20.22 -6.97
CA LEU A 201 0.90 20.03 -7.93
C LEU A 201 0.36 19.72 -9.31
N TYR A 202 -0.72 18.94 -9.38
CA TYR A 202 -1.38 18.52 -10.61
C TYR A 202 -2.87 18.27 -10.37
N SER A 203 -3.70 18.55 -11.37
CA SER A 203 -5.13 18.22 -11.40
C SER A 203 -5.41 17.36 -12.63
N PHE A 204 -5.82 16.12 -12.43
CA PHE A 204 -6.13 15.21 -13.53
C PHE A 204 -7.29 15.73 -14.37
N GLN A 205 -7.20 15.53 -15.70
CA GLN A 205 -8.16 16.03 -16.67
C GLN A 205 -9.17 14.95 -17.10
N GLY A 206 -9.02 13.73 -16.61
CA GLY A 206 -9.79 12.59 -17.10
C GLY A 206 -9.39 12.16 -18.52
N GLY A 207 -10.22 11.33 -19.16
CA GLY A 207 -9.92 10.83 -20.51
C GLY A 207 -8.56 10.13 -20.57
N THR A 208 -7.69 10.50 -21.50
CA THR A 208 -6.38 9.86 -21.69
C THR A 208 -5.34 10.21 -20.63
N ASP A 209 -5.59 11.22 -19.81
CA ASP A 209 -4.71 11.69 -18.76
C ASP A 209 -4.71 10.77 -17.54
N GLY A 210 -5.86 10.27 -17.19
CA GLY A 210 -6.08 9.49 -15.96
C GLY A 210 -7.12 10.16 -15.08
N ALA A 211 -7.67 9.41 -14.14
CA ALA A 211 -8.67 9.89 -13.19
C ALA A 211 -8.68 9.06 -11.91
N THR A 212 -9.08 9.69 -10.83
CA THR A 212 -9.29 9.04 -9.53
C THR A 212 -8.04 8.30 -9.06
N PRO A 213 -6.94 9.01 -8.73
CA PRO A 213 -5.78 8.42 -8.07
C PRO A 213 -6.17 8.08 -6.63
N GLN A 214 -6.50 6.81 -6.37
CA GLN A 214 -6.98 6.33 -5.08
C GLN A 214 -6.22 5.09 -4.63
N PHE A 215 -6.22 4.82 -3.32
CA PHE A 215 -5.64 3.66 -2.61
C PHE A 215 -4.11 3.52 -2.70
N GLY A 216 -3.49 3.88 -3.82
CA GLY A 216 -2.05 3.74 -4.02
C GLY A 216 -1.26 4.98 -3.57
N ALA A 217 -0.38 4.84 -2.59
CA ALA A 217 0.56 5.89 -2.23
C ALA A 217 1.45 6.24 -3.43
N LEU A 218 1.81 7.52 -3.55
CA LEU A 218 2.85 7.95 -4.47
C LEU A 218 4.20 7.32 -4.05
N THR A 219 5.10 7.18 -5.01
CA THR A 219 6.48 6.76 -4.75
C THR A 219 7.44 7.83 -5.22
N VAL A 220 8.35 8.24 -4.34
CA VAL A 220 9.38 9.23 -4.67
C VAL A 220 10.55 8.51 -5.33
N GLY A 221 10.82 8.85 -6.57
CA GLY A 221 11.95 8.35 -7.34
C GLY A 221 13.13 9.31 -7.34
N ALA A 222 14.13 8.98 -8.14
CA ALA A 222 15.32 9.80 -8.30
C ALA A 222 14.96 11.21 -8.82
N GLY A 223 15.67 12.23 -8.35
CA GLY A 223 15.43 13.62 -8.74
C GLY A 223 14.11 14.22 -8.23
N GLY A 224 13.42 13.56 -7.29
CA GLY A 224 12.15 14.02 -6.73
C GLY A 224 10.96 13.77 -7.64
N VAL A 225 11.10 12.93 -8.67
CA VAL A 225 9.99 12.51 -9.53
C VAL A 225 9.01 11.68 -8.69
N LEU A 226 7.73 12.00 -8.77
CA LEU A 226 6.68 11.22 -8.13
C LEU A 226 6.08 10.25 -9.14
N TYR A 227 5.95 8.99 -8.75
CA TYR A 227 5.27 7.96 -9.53
C TYR A 227 3.96 7.58 -8.85
N GLY A 228 2.92 7.35 -9.64
CA GLY A 228 1.63 6.92 -9.13
C GLY A 228 0.79 6.24 -10.19
N ALA A 229 -0.40 5.78 -9.78
CA ALA A 229 -1.38 5.19 -10.66
C ALA A 229 -2.74 5.87 -10.50
N THR A 230 -3.57 5.83 -11.54
CA THR A 230 -4.97 6.21 -11.48
C THR A 230 -5.85 4.99 -11.68
N TYR A 231 -6.98 4.96 -10.98
CA TYR A 231 -7.93 3.85 -11.06
C TYR A 231 -8.74 3.89 -12.36
N PHE A 232 -9.09 5.09 -12.80
CA PHE A 232 -9.83 5.36 -14.05
C PHE A 232 -9.01 6.20 -15.03
N GLY A 233 -9.61 6.47 -16.18
CA GLY A 233 -8.95 7.19 -17.27
C GLY A 233 -8.07 6.28 -18.12
N GLY A 234 -7.21 6.86 -18.93
CA GLY A 234 -6.40 6.16 -19.91
C GLY A 234 -7.16 5.95 -21.22
N THR A 235 -7.19 4.72 -21.71
CA THR A 235 -7.95 4.34 -22.90
C THR A 235 -9.34 3.85 -22.53
N SER A 236 -10.26 3.84 -23.47
CA SER A 236 -11.56 3.19 -23.26
C SER A 236 -11.36 1.70 -22.96
N CYS A 237 -11.99 1.27 -21.90
CA CYS A 237 -11.88 -0.07 -21.33
C CYS A 237 -13.09 -0.90 -21.72
N ALA A 238 -12.90 -2.15 -22.10
CA ALA A 238 -14.00 -3.04 -22.43
C ALA A 238 -14.94 -3.22 -21.23
N GLY A 239 -16.10 -2.56 -21.28
CA GLY A 239 -17.15 -2.63 -20.25
C GLY A 239 -17.09 -1.54 -19.16
N SER A 240 -16.18 -0.56 -19.27
CA SER A 240 -16.17 0.65 -18.45
C SER A 240 -16.10 1.88 -19.34
N GLY A 241 -17.06 2.79 -19.19
CA GLY A 241 -17.02 4.10 -19.88
C GLY A 241 -15.94 5.05 -19.33
N ASN A 242 -15.31 4.71 -18.21
CA ASN A 242 -14.40 5.58 -17.46
C ASN A 242 -12.91 5.27 -17.70
N GLY A 243 -12.57 4.33 -18.57
CA GLY A 243 -11.19 3.86 -18.77
C GLY A 243 -10.74 2.82 -17.74
N CYS A 244 -9.54 2.29 -17.91
CA CYS A 244 -8.96 1.23 -17.08
C CYS A 244 -7.78 1.69 -16.23
N GLY A 245 -7.53 2.99 -16.16
CA GLY A 245 -6.45 3.57 -15.37
C GLY A 245 -5.14 3.76 -16.12
N THR A 246 -4.24 4.48 -15.46
CA THR A 246 -2.91 4.81 -15.99
C THR A 246 -1.83 4.61 -14.94
N VAL A 247 -0.60 4.45 -15.37
CA VAL A 247 0.59 4.73 -14.55
C VAL A 247 1.17 6.04 -15.04
N PHE A 248 1.49 6.93 -14.12
CA PHE A 248 2.02 8.27 -14.43
C PHE A 248 3.30 8.59 -13.65
N SER A 249 4.03 9.56 -14.16
CA SER A 249 5.07 10.26 -13.42
C SER A 249 4.76 11.74 -13.34
N LEU A 250 5.16 12.39 -12.24
CA LEU A 250 5.07 13.82 -12.06
C LEU A 250 6.46 14.35 -11.79
N THR A 251 7.03 15.09 -12.74
CA THR A 251 8.39 15.62 -12.68
C THR A 251 8.38 17.01 -12.06
N PRO A 252 9.22 17.27 -11.05
CA PRO A 252 9.31 18.60 -10.43
C PRO A 252 9.87 19.63 -11.43
N PRO A 253 9.49 20.90 -11.29
CA PRO A 253 10.00 21.96 -12.14
C PRO A 253 11.51 22.18 -11.91
N ALA A 254 12.23 22.53 -12.97
CA ALA A 254 13.66 22.84 -12.89
C ALA A 254 13.96 24.11 -12.05
N ALA A 255 13.00 25.03 -11.96
CA ALA A 255 13.09 26.24 -11.15
C ALA A 255 12.00 26.26 -10.08
N ALA A 256 12.35 26.75 -8.90
CA ALA A 256 11.41 26.86 -7.78
C ALA A 256 10.16 27.69 -8.19
N GLY A 257 8.98 27.18 -7.86
CA GLY A 257 7.70 27.82 -8.21
C GLY A 257 7.20 27.57 -9.62
N GLY A 258 7.93 26.82 -10.45
CA GLY A 258 7.44 26.36 -11.75
C GLY A 258 6.33 25.31 -11.64
N ALA A 259 5.71 24.98 -12.75
CA ALA A 259 4.70 23.93 -12.81
C ALA A 259 5.33 22.54 -12.86
N TRP A 260 4.72 21.58 -12.17
CA TRP A 260 5.03 20.16 -12.30
C TRP A 260 4.56 19.65 -13.67
N THR A 261 5.29 18.70 -14.23
CA THR A 261 4.99 18.12 -15.55
C THR A 261 4.56 16.66 -15.36
N GLU A 262 3.33 16.39 -15.75
CA GLU A 262 2.79 15.03 -15.79
C GLU A 262 3.20 14.33 -17.09
N SER A 263 3.44 13.01 -17.01
CA SER A 263 3.63 12.13 -18.15
C SER A 263 3.00 10.77 -17.87
N VAL A 264 2.09 10.36 -18.75
CA VAL A 264 1.51 9.01 -18.70
C VAL A 264 2.53 8.01 -19.20
N LEU A 265 2.96 7.10 -18.32
CA LEU A 265 3.94 6.05 -18.61
C LEU A 265 3.28 4.83 -19.26
N TYR A 266 2.05 4.50 -18.83
CA TYR A 266 1.27 3.39 -19.37
C TYR A 266 -0.24 3.65 -19.23
N ARG A 267 -1.02 3.13 -20.19
CA ARG A 267 -2.50 3.15 -20.17
C ARG A 267 -2.99 1.73 -20.25
N PHE A 268 -3.68 1.29 -19.21
CA PHE A 268 -4.26 -0.06 -19.19
C PHE A 268 -5.42 -0.17 -20.17
N THR A 269 -5.55 -1.35 -20.79
CA THR A 269 -6.62 -1.64 -21.76
C THR A 269 -7.77 -2.44 -21.17
N GLY A 270 -7.61 -2.98 -19.95
CA GLY A 270 -8.57 -3.89 -19.33
C GLY A 270 -8.60 -5.28 -19.94
N GLY A 271 -7.62 -5.58 -20.78
CA GLY A 271 -7.40 -6.88 -21.38
C GLY A 271 -6.45 -7.77 -20.55
N ALA A 272 -5.53 -8.42 -21.22
CA ALA A 272 -4.51 -9.27 -20.58
C ALA A 272 -3.49 -8.49 -19.74
N ASP A 273 -3.41 -7.18 -19.94
CA ASP A 273 -2.60 -6.24 -19.15
C ASP A 273 -3.27 -5.84 -17.83
N GLY A 274 -4.52 -6.26 -17.61
CA GLY A 274 -5.30 -5.86 -16.46
C GLY A 274 -5.84 -4.44 -16.56
N GLY A 275 -6.24 -3.88 -15.43
CA GLY A 275 -6.76 -2.52 -15.32
C GLY A 275 -7.13 -2.20 -13.89
N PHE A 276 -7.51 -0.94 -13.65
CA PHE A 276 -7.90 -0.47 -12.33
C PHE A 276 -6.77 -0.69 -11.33
N ALA A 277 -5.64 0.01 -11.53
CA ALA A 277 -4.46 -0.13 -10.67
C ALA A 277 -4.68 0.58 -9.31
N PRO A 278 -5.05 -0.15 -8.25
CA PRO A 278 -5.39 0.45 -6.96
C PRO A 278 -4.17 0.66 -6.06
N GLY A 279 -3.13 -0.15 -6.26
CA GLY A 279 -1.97 -0.18 -5.37
C GLY A 279 -0.93 0.89 -5.69
N GLY A 280 -0.13 1.25 -4.68
CA GLY A 280 1.08 2.04 -4.88
C GLY A 280 2.12 1.31 -5.73
N LEU A 281 2.96 2.09 -6.39
CA LEU A 281 4.06 1.54 -7.19
C LEU A 281 5.30 1.32 -6.33
N THR A 282 6.02 0.25 -6.62
CA THR A 282 7.31 -0.06 -5.98
C THR A 282 8.44 0.17 -6.99
N VAL A 283 9.39 1.04 -6.66
CA VAL A 283 10.61 1.23 -7.45
C VAL A 283 11.57 0.09 -7.15
N LEU A 284 11.95 -0.65 -8.17
CA LEU A 284 12.90 -1.75 -8.07
C LEU A 284 14.35 -1.26 -8.22
N ALA A 285 15.31 -2.10 -7.85
CA ALA A 285 16.74 -1.75 -7.89
C ALA A 285 17.26 -1.39 -9.29
N ASP A 286 16.62 -1.88 -10.35
CA ASP A 286 16.93 -1.56 -11.74
C ASP A 286 16.22 -0.30 -12.27
N GLY A 287 15.53 0.43 -11.41
CA GLY A 287 14.76 1.62 -11.76
C GLY A 287 13.39 1.32 -12.38
N SER A 288 13.01 0.05 -12.52
CA SER A 288 11.69 -0.35 -12.96
C SER A 288 10.64 -0.09 -11.88
N LEU A 289 9.37 0.00 -12.29
CA LEU A 289 8.22 0.12 -11.42
C LEU A 289 7.44 -1.19 -11.42
N ALA A 290 7.11 -1.72 -10.25
CA ALA A 290 6.20 -2.84 -10.10
C ALA A 290 4.89 -2.38 -9.46
N GLY A 291 3.78 -2.98 -9.85
CA GLY A 291 2.46 -2.67 -9.31
C GLY A 291 1.46 -3.79 -9.57
N VAL A 292 0.24 -3.57 -9.15
CA VAL A 292 -0.86 -4.53 -9.30
C VAL A 292 -2.02 -3.92 -10.07
N THR A 293 -2.85 -4.77 -10.69
CA THR A 293 -4.15 -4.41 -11.23
C THR A 293 -5.22 -5.24 -10.53
N ASP A 294 -6.33 -4.61 -10.19
CA ASP A 294 -7.45 -5.23 -9.48
C ASP A 294 -8.19 -6.26 -10.36
N LYS A 295 -8.44 -5.90 -11.61
CA LYS A 295 -9.23 -6.70 -12.55
C LYS A 295 -8.69 -6.59 -13.96
N GLY A 296 -9.16 -7.50 -14.81
CA GLY A 296 -9.00 -7.42 -16.23
C GLY A 296 -10.03 -8.31 -16.92
N ARG A 297 -10.06 -8.29 -18.26
CA ARG A 297 -10.90 -9.16 -19.06
C ARG A 297 -10.10 -9.72 -20.21
N THR A 298 -10.13 -11.02 -20.38
CA THR A 298 -9.64 -11.63 -21.62
C THR A 298 -10.57 -11.28 -22.79
N VAL A 299 -10.06 -11.45 -24.02
CA VAL A 299 -10.84 -11.24 -25.27
C VAL A 299 -12.10 -12.12 -25.30
N SER A 300 -12.11 -13.25 -24.58
CA SER A 300 -13.24 -14.17 -24.44
C SER A 300 -14.20 -13.80 -23.30
N ARG A 301 -14.09 -12.59 -22.71
CA ARG A 301 -14.90 -12.12 -21.58
C ARG A 301 -14.71 -12.88 -20.26
N THR A 302 -13.72 -13.74 -20.15
CA THR A 302 -13.33 -14.33 -18.87
C THR A 302 -12.73 -13.22 -18.00
N LEU A 303 -13.23 -13.06 -16.79
CA LEU A 303 -12.65 -12.15 -15.80
C LEU A 303 -11.24 -12.67 -15.45
N ILE A 304 -10.25 -11.79 -15.44
CA ILE A 304 -8.99 -12.03 -14.75
C ILE A 304 -9.10 -11.38 -13.37
N ASP A 305 -8.71 -12.12 -12.37
CA ASP A 305 -8.83 -11.73 -10.97
C ASP A 305 -7.67 -10.85 -10.51
N GLY A 306 -7.13 -10.04 -11.45
CA GLY A 306 -6.02 -9.12 -11.24
C GLY A 306 -4.67 -9.64 -11.70
N SER A 307 -3.67 -8.78 -11.70
CA SER A 307 -2.31 -9.13 -12.13
C SER A 307 -1.24 -8.36 -11.35
N VAL A 308 0.00 -8.86 -11.45
CA VAL A 308 1.20 -8.10 -11.09
C VAL A 308 1.92 -7.72 -12.37
N PHE A 309 2.30 -6.46 -12.49
CA PHE A 309 2.99 -5.93 -13.66
C PHE A 309 4.34 -5.29 -13.32
N LYS A 310 5.15 -5.11 -14.34
CA LYS A 310 6.40 -4.35 -14.30
C LYS A 310 6.48 -3.38 -15.47
N LEU A 311 6.90 -2.15 -15.20
CA LEU A 311 7.28 -1.15 -16.19
C LEU A 311 8.78 -0.94 -16.12
N THR A 312 9.49 -1.19 -17.20
CA THR A 312 10.94 -1.03 -17.30
C THR A 312 11.27 0.18 -18.15
N PRO A 313 12.10 1.12 -17.68
CA PRO A 313 12.51 2.27 -18.50
C PRO A 313 13.35 1.80 -19.68
N VAL A 314 13.13 2.36 -20.86
CA VAL A 314 13.82 2.01 -22.08
C VAL A 314 14.86 3.07 -22.43
N ALA A 315 16.07 2.63 -22.84
CA ALA A 315 17.09 3.56 -23.30
C ALA A 315 16.57 4.38 -24.50
N GLY A 316 16.72 5.69 -24.43
CA GLY A 316 16.17 6.61 -25.43
C GLY A 316 14.78 7.15 -25.10
N GLY A 317 14.18 6.75 -23.99
CA GLY A 317 12.90 7.22 -23.48
C GLY A 317 11.75 6.22 -23.64
N GLY A 318 10.72 6.39 -22.83
CA GLY A 318 9.56 5.50 -22.77
C GLY A 318 9.73 4.34 -21.80
N TRP A 319 8.67 3.51 -21.70
CA TRP A 319 8.57 2.41 -20.75
C TRP A 319 8.05 1.16 -21.45
N GLN A 320 8.61 0.01 -21.09
CA GLN A 320 8.16 -1.29 -21.56
C GLN A 320 7.32 -1.96 -20.48
N PHE A 321 6.11 -2.37 -20.82
CA PHE A 321 5.19 -3.08 -19.94
C PHE A 321 5.40 -4.59 -20.03
N ALA A 322 5.31 -5.28 -18.89
CA ALA A 322 5.25 -6.72 -18.81
C ALA A 322 4.30 -7.15 -17.68
N THR A 323 3.40 -8.09 -17.97
CA THR A 323 2.67 -8.82 -16.94
C THR A 323 3.60 -9.89 -16.37
N LEU A 324 3.84 -9.82 -15.05
CA LEU A 324 4.69 -10.79 -14.34
C LEU A 324 3.88 -12.02 -13.93
N TYR A 325 2.65 -11.81 -13.47
CA TYR A 325 1.72 -12.85 -13.03
C TYR A 325 0.28 -12.39 -13.22
N THR A 326 -0.59 -13.33 -13.56
CA THR A 326 -2.05 -13.12 -13.62
C THR A 326 -2.68 -14.08 -12.64
N PHE A 327 -3.46 -13.56 -11.70
CA PHE A 327 -4.20 -14.37 -10.74
C PHE A 327 -5.31 -15.14 -11.47
N GLY A 328 -5.44 -16.41 -11.12
CA GLY A 328 -6.35 -17.32 -11.77
C GLY A 328 -7.55 -17.70 -10.90
N THR A 329 -8.07 -18.89 -11.10
CA THR A 329 -9.29 -19.32 -10.47
C THR A 329 -9.10 -19.76 -9.01
N GLY A 330 -9.07 -18.79 -8.11
CA GLY A 330 -9.49 -18.97 -6.73
C GLY A 330 -8.51 -19.56 -5.71
N GLY A 331 -7.47 -20.29 -6.12
CA GLY A 331 -6.55 -20.91 -5.16
C GLY A 331 -5.34 -20.04 -4.80
N ASP A 332 -4.90 -19.24 -5.73
CA ASP A 332 -3.73 -18.36 -5.68
C ASP A 332 -4.04 -16.93 -5.19
N GLY A 333 -5.31 -16.59 -5.06
CA GLY A 333 -5.78 -15.26 -4.69
C GLY A 333 -6.48 -14.56 -5.83
N ALA A 334 -7.12 -13.44 -5.51
CA ALA A 334 -7.83 -12.58 -6.46
C ALA A 334 -7.88 -11.15 -5.94
N THR A 335 -7.98 -10.18 -6.85
CA THR A 335 -8.14 -8.76 -6.50
C THR A 335 -6.99 -8.25 -5.62
N PRO A 336 -5.74 -8.24 -6.10
CA PRO A 336 -4.65 -7.59 -5.39
C PRO A 336 -4.91 -6.08 -5.36
N ASN A 337 -4.91 -5.47 -4.18
CA ASN A 337 -5.36 -4.09 -3.98
C ASN A 337 -4.27 -3.17 -3.42
N ALA A 338 -3.15 -3.70 -2.99
CA ALA A 338 -2.12 -2.94 -2.31
C ALA A 338 -0.80 -2.92 -3.06
N GLY A 339 0.08 -1.98 -2.71
CA GLY A 339 1.45 -1.95 -3.20
C GLY A 339 2.24 -3.18 -2.80
N LEU A 340 3.28 -3.48 -3.56
CA LEU A 340 4.15 -4.63 -3.35
C LEU A 340 5.35 -4.27 -2.46
N ALA A 341 5.82 -5.20 -1.66
CA ALA A 341 7.15 -5.12 -1.05
C ALA A 341 8.14 -5.91 -1.91
N ALA A 342 9.38 -5.44 -2.01
CA ALA A 342 10.44 -6.14 -2.73
C ALA A 342 11.56 -6.52 -1.76
N ASP A 343 12.13 -7.72 -1.91
CA ASP A 343 13.34 -8.12 -1.20
C ASP A 343 14.62 -7.82 -2.01
N ALA A 344 15.77 -8.02 -1.39
CA ALA A 344 17.06 -7.78 -2.02
C ALA A 344 17.36 -8.75 -3.20
N ALA A 345 16.66 -9.88 -3.29
CA ALA A 345 16.76 -10.83 -4.39
C ALA A 345 15.81 -10.48 -5.56
N GLY A 346 15.01 -9.42 -5.40
CA GLY A 346 14.03 -8.96 -6.38
C GLY A 346 12.70 -9.72 -6.35
N ALA A 347 12.46 -10.57 -5.35
CA ALA A 347 11.16 -11.18 -5.17
C ALA A 347 10.16 -10.14 -4.65
N LEU A 348 8.91 -10.26 -5.10
CA LEU A 348 7.81 -9.35 -4.77
C LEU A 348 6.84 -10.05 -3.83
N TYR A 349 6.38 -9.31 -2.83
CA TYR A 349 5.43 -9.80 -1.83
C TYR A 349 4.20 -8.90 -1.81
N GLY A 350 3.04 -9.49 -1.75
CA GLY A 350 1.77 -8.76 -1.74
C GLY A 350 0.64 -9.53 -1.10
N THR A 351 -0.53 -8.93 -1.13
CA THR A 351 -1.78 -9.49 -0.63
C THR A 351 -2.86 -9.44 -1.70
N THR A 352 -3.84 -10.33 -1.59
CA THR A 352 -5.08 -10.29 -2.37
C THR A 352 -6.26 -10.21 -1.43
N ILE A 353 -7.28 -9.41 -1.78
CA ILE A 353 -8.48 -9.26 -0.95
C ILE A 353 -9.35 -10.51 -1.00
N GLN A 354 -9.35 -11.20 -2.13
CA GLN A 354 -10.21 -12.33 -2.45
C GLN A 354 -9.39 -13.56 -2.81
N GLY A 355 -10.08 -14.68 -3.01
CA GLY A 355 -9.46 -15.97 -3.32
C GLY A 355 -8.89 -16.66 -2.07
N GLY A 356 -8.02 -17.65 -2.29
CA GLY A 356 -7.45 -18.47 -1.22
C GLY A 356 -8.39 -19.57 -0.76
N SER A 357 -8.89 -19.49 0.45
CA SER A 357 -9.83 -20.48 1.02
C SER A 357 -11.29 -20.08 0.78
N SER A 358 -12.11 -21.03 0.40
CA SER A 358 -13.57 -20.86 0.25
C SER A 358 -14.38 -21.55 1.36
N GLY A 359 -13.73 -21.93 2.47
CA GLY A 359 -14.36 -22.61 3.61
C GLY A 359 -14.27 -21.82 4.90
N GLY A 360 -14.89 -22.32 5.96
CA GLY A 360 -14.89 -21.67 7.27
C GLY A 360 -15.75 -20.41 7.31
N ALA A 361 -15.18 -19.32 7.80
CA ALA A 361 -15.86 -18.02 7.85
C ALA A 361 -15.76 -17.23 6.53
N CYS A 362 -15.04 -17.74 5.51
CA CYS A 362 -14.88 -17.06 4.22
C CYS A 362 -16.15 -17.14 3.37
N LEU A 363 -16.44 -16.09 2.62
CA LEU A 363 -17.57 -16.11 1.68
C LEU A 363 -17.31 -17.16 0.57
N PRO A 364 -18.27 -18.05 0.28
CA PRO A 364 -18.05 -19.19 -0.61
C PRO A 364 -17.58 -18.84 -2.02
N LEU A 365 -17.93 -17.65 -2.51
CA LEU A 365 -17.58 -17.19 -3.87
C LEU A 365 -16.37 -16.27 -3.92
N TYR A 366 -15.95 -15.68 -2.78
CA TYR A 366 -14.94 -14.63 -2.75
C TYR A 366 -13.68 -15.02 -1.97
N GLY A 367 -13.75 -16.02 -1.09
CA GLY A 367 -12.65 -16.36 -0.20
C GLY A 367 -12.37 -15.28 0.85
N CYS A 368 -11.23 -15.37 1.51
CA CYS A 368 -10.78 -14.41 2.53
C CYS A 368 -9.46 -13.71 2.14
N GLY A 369 -8.93 -13.98 0.96
CA GLY A 369 -7.68 -13.42 0.48
C GLY A 369 -6.45 -14.25 0.83
N THR A 370 -5.32 -13.84 0.25
CA THR A 370 -4.02 -14.50 0.42
C THR A 370 -2.90 -13.49 0.69
N ALA A 371 -1.80 -13.98 1.24
CA ALA A 371 -0.49 -13.34 1.12
C ALA A 371 0.37 -14.20 0.18
N PHE A 372 1.04 -13.58 -0.77
CA PHE A 372 1.79 -14.26 -1.83
C PHE A 372 3.22 -13.74 -1.98
N LYS A 373 4.05 -14.54 -2.62
CA LYS A 373 5.38 -14.20 -3.08
C LYS A 373 5.48 -14.47 -4.58
N LEU A 374 6.03 -13.54 -5.35
CA LEU A 374 6.47 -13.75 -6.71
C LEU A 374 7.99 -13.80 -6.75
N THR A 375 8.53 -14.92 -7.20
CA THR A 375 9.97 -15.13 -7.36
C THR A 375 10.36 -14.85 -8.81
N PRO A 376 11.38 -13.99 -9.04
CA PRO A 376 11.85 -13.73 -10.40
C PRO A 376 12.44 -15.00 -11.02
N PRO A 377 12.38 -15.14 -12.37
CA PRO A 377 12.94 -16.27 -13.05
C PRO A 377 14.48 -16.32 -12.93
N VAL A 378 15.02 -17.53 -12.80
CA VAL A 378 16.47 -17.79 -12.92
C VAL A 378 16.70 -18.46 -14.28
N ALA A 379 17.63 -17.92 -15.06
CA ALA A 379 17.94 -18.45 -16.39
C ALA A 379 18.17 -19.97 -16.36
N PRO A 380 17.64 -20.76 -17.30
CA PRO A 380 16.99 -20.34 -18.56
C PRO A 380 15.47 -20.04 -18.45
N ALA A 381 14.86 -20.11 -17.26
CA ALA A 381 13.45 -19.78 -17.08
C ALA A 381 13.19 -18.29 -17.39
N THR A 382 11.98 -17.98 -17.88
CA THR A 382 11.55 -16.64 -18.22
C THR A 382 10.28 -16.22 -17.45
N ALA A 383 9.57 -17.17 -16.85
CA ALA A 383 8.33 -16.95 -16.13
C ALA A 383 8.60 -16.73 -14.64
N TRP A 384 7.89 -15.77 -14.05
CA TRP A 384 7.84 -15.59 -12.61
C TRP A 384 7.04 -16.73 -11.97
N THR A 385 7.43 -17.11 -10.76
CA THR A 385 6.77 -18.17 -10.01
C THR A 385 6.05 -17.58 -8.82
N GLU A 386 4.73 -17.79 -8.76
CA GLU A 386 3.91 -17.44 -7.60
C GLU A 386 3.97 -18.55 -6.56
N THR A 387 3.95 -18.15 -5.29
CA THR A 387 3.82 -19.02 -4.12
C THR A 387 2.85 -18.37 -3.14
N VAL A 388 1.75 -19.05 -2.85
CA VAL A 388 0.87 -18.64 -1.76
C VAL A 388 1.56 -18.91 -0.43
N LEU A 389 1.90 -17.85 0.30
CA LEU A 389 2.51 -17.94 1.61
C LEU A 389 1.47 -18.22 2.70
N TYR A 390 0.29 -17.62 2.57
CA TYR A 390 -0.80 -17.79 3.54
C TYR A 390 -2.16 -17.61 2.89
N ARG A 391 -3.16 -18.38 3.36
CA ARG A 391 -4.58 -18.23 3.01
C ARG A 391 -5.34 -17.84 4.25
N PHE A 392 -5.94 -16.65 4.24
CA PHE A 392 -6.75 -16.17 5.36
C PHE A 392 -8.01 -17.02 5.51
N ALA A 393 -8.41 -17.30 6.75
CA ALA A 393 -9.56 -18.15 7.08
C ALA A 393 -10.79 -17.37 7.57
N GLY A 394 -10.66 -16.05 7.76
CA GLY A 394 -11.76 -15.18 8.21
C GLY A 394 -12.08 -15.28 9.70
N GLY A 395 -11.25 -16.02 10.46
CA GLY A 395 -11.36 -16.14 11.91
C GLY A 395 -10.52 -15.09 12.66
N ALA A 396 -9.73 -15.55 13.63
CA ALA A 396 -8.84 -14.70 14.41
C ALA A 396 -7.70 -14.08 13.57
N ASP A 397 -7.39 -14.64 12.41
CA ASP A 397 -6.43 -14.16 11.44
C ASP A 397 -6.94 -13.00 10.58
N GLY A 398 -8.25 -12.74 10.60
CA GLY A 398 -8.91 -11.73 9.78
C GLY A 398 -9.22 -12.21 8.36
N ALA A 399 -9.66 -11.30 7.52
CA ALA A 399 -9.98 -11.50 6.11
C ALA A 399 -9.72 -10.23 5.32
N ALA A 400 -9.69 -10.34 3.99
CA ALA A 400 -9.52 -9.21 3.08
C ALA A 400 -8.33 -8.32 3.49
N PRO A 401 -7.08 -8.79 3.33
CA PRO A 401 -5.91 -7.96 3.59
C PRO A 401 -5.80 -6.89 2.51
N GLU A 402 -6.32 -5.71 2.80
CA GLU A 402 -6.41 -4.57 1.87
C GLU A 402 -5.10 -3.77 1.82
N ALA A 403 -4.31 -3.84 2.89
CA ALA A 403 -3.02 -3.14 2.97
C ALA A 403 -1.86 -3.97 2.41
N GLY A 404 -0.85 -3.27 1.93
CA GLY A 404 0.43 -3.86 1.53
C GLY A 404 1.22 -4.42 2.72
N LEU A 405 2.14 -5.30 2.40
CA LEU A 405 3.06 -5.87 3.37
C LEU A 405 4.24 -4.92 3.63
N THR A 406 4.59 -4.71 4.90
CA THR A 406 5.73 -3.88 5.30
C THR A 406 6.83 -4.77 5.85
N PRO A 407 8.07 -4.76 5.30
CA PRO A 407 9.16 -5.58 5.79
C PRO A 407 9.57 -5.17 7.21
N ASP A 408 9.92 -6.16 8.04
CA ASP A 408 10.44 -5.94 9.40
C ASP A 408 11.97 -5.73 9.46
N GLY A 409 12.63 -5.79 8.30
CA GLY A 409 14.09 -5.71 8.19
C GLY A 409 14.83 -7.01 8.55
N ALA A 410 14.12 -8.05 8.98
CA ALA A 410 14.67 -9.35 9.37
C ALA A 410 14.14 -10.53 8.54
N GLY A 411 13.47 -10.22 7.41
CA GLY A 411 12.95 -11.21 6.47
C GLY A 411 11.48 -11.60 6.71
N SER A 412 10.80 -10.99 7.68
CA SER A 412 9.36 -11.13 7.87
C SER A 412 8.65 -9.83 7.46
N TYR A 413 7.32 -9.88 7.41
CA TYR A 413 6.48 -8.78 6.97
C TYR A 413 5.33 -8.55 7.94
N TYR A 414 4.98 -7.31 8.18
CA TYR A 414 3.77 -6.92 8.90
C TYR A 414 2.66 -6.59 7.90
N GLY A 415 1.42 -6.87 8.29
CA GLY A 415 0.24 -6.49 7.52
C GLY A 415 -1.00 -6.38 8.40
N THR A 416 -2.07 -5.91 7.78
CA THR A 416 -3.41 -5.86 8.37
C THR A 416 -4.37 -6.69 7.53
N ALA A 417 -5.34 -7.32 8.17
CA ALA A 417 -6.49 -7.94 7.54
C ALA A 417 -7.72 -7.24 8.08
N SER A 418 -8.51 -6.62 7.21
CA SER A 418 -9.63 -5.80 7.62
C SER A 418 -10.75 -6.67 8.20
N SER A 419 -11.64 -7.07 7.60
CA SER A 419 -12.67 -8.06 7.78
C SER A 419 -13.76 -7.80 6.76
N LEU A 420 -14.30 -8.82 6.22
CA LEU A 420 -15.55 -8.68 5.48
C LEU A 420 -16.65 -8.38 6.50
N MET A 421 -17.34 -7.24 6.40
CA MET A 421 -18.38 -6.78 7.34
C MET A 421 -19.42 -7.84 7.72
N LEU A 422 -19.54 -8.89 6.91
CA LEU A 422 -20.49 -9.99 7.10
C LEU A 422 -19.99 -11.08 8.06
N LEU A 423 -18.70 -11.06 8.45
CA LEU A 423 -18.08 -12.17 9.22
C LEU A 423 -18.05 -11.93 10.73
N GLY A 424 -18.46 -10.75 11.20
CA GLY A 424 -18.55 -10.45 12.63
C GLY A 424 -17.21 -10.34 13.36
N ASN A 425 -16.06 -10.37 12.65
CA ASN A 425 -14.76 -10.04 13.20
C ASN A 425 -14.40 -8.58 12.87
N ASN A 426 -13.48 -7.99 13.63
CA ASN A 426 -13.13 -6.57 13.51
C ASN A 426 -11.77 -6.37 12.82
N GLY A 427 -11.21 -7.44 12.26
CA GLY A 427 -9.89 -7.43 11.63
C GLY A 427 -8.73 -7.74 12.57
N SER A 428 -7.53 -7.82 12.01
CA SER A 428 -6.31 -8.17 12.73
C SER A 428 -5.08 -7.42 12.22
N VAL A 429 -4.05 -7.37 13.05
CA VAL A 429 -2.68 -7.04 12.66
C VAL A 429 -1.86 -8.31 12.79
N PHE A 430 -1.08 -8.64 11.79
CA PHE A 430 -0.33 -9.89 11.72
C PHE A 430 1.15 -9.70 11.35
N LYS A 431 1.94 -10.73 11.62
CA LYS A 431 3.31 -10.91 11.13
C LYS A 431 3.36 -12.18 10.28
N LEU A 432 3.84 -12.04 9.05
CA LEU A 432 4.08 -13.11 8.10
C LEU A 432 5.58 -13.40 8.04
N THR A 433 5.97 -14.66 8.23
CA THR A 433 7.34 -15.15 8.05
C THR A 433 7.31 -16.13 6.86
N PRO A 434 7.93 -15.74 5.71
CA PRO A 434 7.96 -16.55 4.49
C PRO A 434 8.75 -17.83 4.61
#